data_972c7a39766279bfe63d786d1e75515d
#
_entry.id   972c7a39766279bfe63d786d1e75515d
#
_cell.length_a   1.000
_cell.length_b   1.000
_cell.length_c   1.000
_cell.angle_alpha   90.00
_cell.angle_beta   90.00
_cell.angle_gamma   90.00
#
_symmetry.space_group_name_H-M   'P 1'
#
loop_
_entity.id
_entity.type
_entity.pdbx_description
1 polymer ?
#
loop_
_entity_poly.entity_id
_entity_poly.type
_entity_poly.pdbx_seq_one_letter_code
_entity_poly.pdbx_strand_id
1 'polypeptide(L)'
;MTNIIDGRAFAQELKKKVADYVNALKLDKGIIPGLAVVIVGDDPASHVYVRSKGKQTIEVGMKSVEHKLADDTSEEILLGLIKKLNNDKSIHGILVQLPLPKHLNEDLIINTINPGKDVDGFHISNVGLLGTGQKSMVPCTPLGCLKLLKDHYNNNLVGLNAVVVGRSNIVGKPMAQLLLGESCTVTIAHSKTKDLKQVTLAADIVVAAVGRAEMIDSTWIKRGATVIAVSYTHLTLPTKRIV
;
A
#
# COMPACT_ATOMS: atom_id res chain seq x y z
N MET A 1 -2.55 1.62 -29.83
CA MET A 1 -2.27 0.39 -29.04
C MET A 1 -2.24 0.79 -27.57
N THR A 2 -2.79 -0.03 -26.68
CA THR A 2 -2.74 0.21 -25.23
C THR A 2 -1.37 -0.23 -24.72
N ASN A 3 -0.67 0.63 -24.01
CA ASN A 3 0.57 0.26 -23.33
C ASN A 3 0.23 -0.34 -21.96
N ILE A 4 0.86 -1.46 -21.59
CA ILE A 4 0.63 -2.16 -20.32
C ILE A 4 1.84 -1.91 -19.44
N ILE A 5 1.59 -1.38 -18.23
CA ILE A 5 2.62 -1.25 -17.20
C ILE A 5 2.83 -2.63 -16.57
N ASP A 6 4.00 -3.24 -16.76
CA ASP A 6 4.32 -4.56 -16.21
C ASP A 6 4.76 -4.47 -14.74
N GLY A 7 3.77 -4.52 -13.85
CA GLY A 7 4.01 -4.49 -12.40
C GLY A 7 4.80 -5.69 -11.87
N ARG A 8 4.77 -6.85 -12.57
CA ARG A 8 5.56 -8.02 -12.16
C ARG A 8 7.05 -7.82 -12.43
N ALA A 9 7.39 -7.38 -13.62
CA ALA A 9 8.79 -7.07 -13.96
C ALA A 9 9.34 -6.02 -13.02
N PHE A 10 8.59 -4.93 -12.80
CA PHE A 10 8.96 -3.87 -11.86
C PHE A 10 9.17 -4.40 -10.43
N ALA A 11 8.27 -5.23 -9.92
CA ALA A 11 8.38 -5.81 -8.58
C ALA A 11 9.61 -6.73 -8.44
N GLN A 12 9.96 -7.49 -9.49
CA GLN A 12 11.17 -8.33 -9.48
C GLN A 12 12.45 -7.48 -9.40
N GLU A 13 12.50 -6.40 -10.15
CA GLU A 13 13.63 -5.45 -10.10
C GLU A 13 13.75 -4.78 -8.74
N LEU A 14 12.63 -4.34 -8.17
CA LEU A 14 12.59 -3.76 -6.83
C LEU A 14 13.07 -4.75 -5.77
N LYS A 15 12.62 -6.01 -5.83
CA LYS A 15 13.09 -7.06 -4.90
C LYS A 15 14.60 -7.28 -4.99
N LYS A 16 15.17 -7.28 -6.19
CA LYS A 16 16.63 -7.39 -6.36
C LYS A 16 17.35 -6.24 -5.68
N LYS A 17 16.92 -4.99 -5.92
CA LYS A 17 17.48 -3.81 -5.24
C LYS A 17 17.38 -3.90 -3.72
N VAL A 18 16.24 -4.37 -3.19
CA VAL A 18 16.07 -4.57 -1.74
C VAL A 18 17.03 -5.63 -1.21
N ALA A 19 17.20 -6.75 -1.92
CA ALA A 19 18.15 -7.80 -1.52
C ALA A 19 19.59 -7.28 -1.48
N ASP A 20 20.00 -6.46 -2.46
CA ASP A 20 21.32 -5.82 -2.50
C ASP A 20 21.52 -4.90 -1.28
N TYR A 21 20.51 -4.08 -0.92
CA TYR A 21 20.56 -3.23 0.28
C TYR A 21 20.64 -4.04 1.59
N VAL A 22 19.86 -5.12 1.69
CA VAL A 22 19.89 -5.99 2.88
C VAL A 22 21.26 -6.63 3.02
N ASN A 23 21.85 -7.10 1.92
CA ASN A 23 23.20 -7.69 1.94
C ASN A 23 24.26 -6.65 2.34
N ALA A 24 24.19 -5.44 1.84
CA ALA A 24 25.09 -4.35 2.24
C ALA A 24 24.97 -4.04 3.73
N LEU A 25 23.73 -3.92 4.27
CA LEU A 25 23.52 -3.72 5.71
C LEU A 25 24.11 -4.83 6.56
N LYS A 26 23.97 -6.08 6.11
CA LYS A 26 24.55 -7.24 6.81
C LYS A 26 26.07 -7.21 6.82
N LEU A 27 26.70 -6.87 5.68
CA LEU A 27 28.15 -6.83 5.57
C LEU A 27 28.75 -5.65 6.32
N ASP A 28 28.17 -4.46 6.18
CA ASP A 28 28.73 -3.22 6.72
C ASP A 28 28.44 -3.03 8.21
N LYS A 29 27.29 -3.49 8.70
CA LYS A 29 26.79 -3.21 10.05
C LYS A 29 26.41 -4.45 10.85
N GLY A 30 26.49 -5.66 10.28
CA GLY A 30 26.03 -6.89 10.92
C GLY A 30 24.52 -6.93 11.18
N ILE A 31 23.73 -6.05 10.53
CA ILE A 31 22.29 -5.92 10.76
C ILE A 31 21.53 -6.72 9.71
N ILE A 32 20.64 -7.60 10.16
CA ILE A 32 19.64 -8.26 9.32
C ILE A 32 18.29 -7.62 9.68
N PRO A 33 17.65 -6.88 8.76
CA PRO A 33 16.34 -6.29 9.05
C PRO A 33 15.29 -7.36 9.38
N GLY A 34 14.51 -7.14 10.45
CA GLY A 34 13.45 -8.04 10.88
C GLY A 34 12.07 -7.42 10.68
N LEU A 35 11.16 -8.16 10.05
CA LEU A 35 9.75 -7.81 9.89
C LEU A 35 8.91 -8.75 10.76
N ALA A 36 8.10 -8.19 11.65
CA ALA A 36 7.04 -8.91 12.35
C ALA A 36 5.70 -8.68 11.66
N VAL A 37 5.01 -9.75 11.34
CA VAL A 37 3.66 -9.73 10.77
C VAL A 37 2.72 -10.38 11.77
N VAL A 38 1.69 -9.63 12.18
CA VAL A 38 0.66 -10.10 13.10
C VAL A 38 -0.64 -10.29 12.34
N ILE A 39 -1.25 -11.45 12.43
CA ILE A 39 -2.58 -11.75 11.88
C ILE A 39 -3.48 -12.24 13.02
N VAL A 40 -4.72 -11.75 13.03
CA VAL A 40 -5.74 -12.16 14.00
C VAL A 40 -6.93 -12.74 13.24
N GLY A 41 -7.34 -13.96 13.60
CA GLY A 41 -8.41 -14.68 12.94
C GLY A 41 -7.99 -15.41 11.66
N ASP A 42 -8.97 -15.96 10.97
CA ASP A 42 -8.79 -16.92 9.87
C ASP A 42 -9.31 -16.40 8.52
N ASP A 43 -9.28 -15.07 8.28
CA ASP A 43 -9.66 -14.53 6.97
C ASP A 43 -8.76 -15.09 5.84
N PRO A 44 -9.31 -15.83 4.86
CA PRO A 44 -8.53 -16.53 3.85
C PRO A 44 -7.67 -15.59 3.00
N ALA A 45 -8.16 -14.38 2.70
CA ALA A 45 -7.41 -13.41 1.91
C ALA A 45 -6.20 -12.91 2.70
N SER A 46 -6.36 -12.61 3.98
CA SER A 46 -5.27 -12.19 4.88
C SER A 46 -4.19 -13.23 4.97
N HIS A 47 -4.53 -14.53 5.06
CA HIS A 47 -3.54 -15.61 5.09
C HIS A 47 -2.71 -15.71 3.81
N VAL A 48 -3.32 -15.50 2.63
CA VAL A 48 -2.59 -15.48 1.35
C VAL A 48 -1.57 -14.33 1.33
N TYR A 49 -1.98 -13.15 1.81
CA TYR A 49 -1.08 -11.99 1.88
C TYR A 49 0.07 -12.18 2.85
N VAL A 50 -0.22 -12.63 4.07
CA VAL A 50 0.80 -12.86 5.10
C VAL A 50 1.81 -13.89 4.62
N ARG A 51 1.36 -15.01 4.04
CA ARG A 51 2.25 -16.02 3.46
C ARG A 51 3.13 -15.46 2.36
N SER A 52 2.57 -14.66 1.45
CA SER A 52 3.32 -14.02 0.36
C SER A 52 4.35 -13.02 0.91
N LYS A 53 3.96 -12.19 1.89
CA LYS A 53 4.84 -11.22 2.56
C LYS A 53 6.01 -11.94 3.24
N GLY A 54 5.73 -12.97 4.03
CA GLY A 54 6.76 -13.77 4.71
C GLY A 54 7.75 -14.39 3.74
N LYS A 55 7.27 -15.02 2.67
CA LYS A 55 8.11 -15.61 1.62
C LYS A 55 9.03 -14.54 0.98
N GLN A 56 8.47 -13.41 0.55
CA GLN A 56 9.24 -12.34 -0.10
C GLN A 56 10.24 -11.69 0.86
N THR A 57 9.90 -11.54 2.14
CA THR A 57 10.82 -11.04 3.18
C THR A 57 12.04 -11.93 3.31
N ILE A 58 11.86 -13.25 3.33
CA ILE A 58 12.97 -14.22 3.40
C ILE A 58 13.78 -14.22 2.09
N GLU A 59 13.12 -14.17 0.93
CA GLU A 59 13.78 -14.15 -0.37
C GLU A 59 14.77 -12.98 -0.53
N VAL A 60 14.49 -11.82 0.08
CA VAL A 60 15.40 -10.67 0.04
C VAL A 60 16.42 -10.65 1.17
N GLY A 61 16.54 -11.73 1.96
CA GLY A 61 17.53 -11.88 3.01
C GLY A 61 17.17 -11.25 4.36
N MET A 62 15.93 -10.82 4.56
CA MET A 62 15.42 -10.29 5.83
C MET A 62 14.92 -11.41 6.74
N LYS A 63 14.80 -11.12 8.04
CA LYS A 63 14.14 -12.00 9.02
C LYS A 63 12.63 -11.74 8.97
N SER A 64 11.84 -12.80 8.82
CA SER A 64 10.37 -12.75 8.91
C SER A 64 9.92 -13.46 10.19
N VAL A 65 9.12 -12.78 11.00
CA VAL A 65 8.50 -13.33 12.23
C VAL A 65 6.99 -13.18 12.09
N GLU A 66 6.28 -14.31 12.11
CA GLU A 66 4.84 -14.35 11.98
C GLU A 66 4.19 -14.68 13.33
N HIS A 67 3.19 -13.89 13.72
CA HIS A 67 2.35 -14.10 14.90
C HIS A 67 0.93 -14.34 14.45
N LYS A 68 0.44 -15.57 14.65
CA LYS A 68 -0.94 -15.96 14.38
C LYS A 68 -1.70 -15.97 15.70
N LEU A 69 -2.73 -15.17 15.79
CA LEU A 69 -3.62 -15.06 16.94
C LEU A 69 -5.01 -15.58 16.57
N ALA A 70 -5.67 -16.20 17.51
CA ALA A 70 -7.04 -16.69 17.33
C ALA A 70 -8.03 -15.52 17.12
N ASP A 71 -9.16 -15.78 16.47
CA ASP A 71 -10.17 -14.77 16.15
C ASP A 71 -10.75 -14.10 17.42
N ASP A 72 -10.83 -14.84 18.52
CA ASP A 72 -11.31 -14.40 19.83
C ASP A 72 -10.23 -13.73 20.71
N THR A 73 -9.04 -13.48 20.16
CA THR A 73 -7.96 -12.84 20.91
C THR A 73 -8.38 -11.50 21.48
N SER A 74 -8.19 -11.29 22.79
CA SER A 74 -8.53 -10.01 23.43
C SER A 74 -7.61 -8.87 22.96
N GLU A 75 -8.16 -7.65 22.99
CA GLU A 75 -7.40 -6.43 22.67
C GLU A 75 -6.14 -6.29 23.54
N GLU A 76 -6.25 -6.63 24.83
CA GLU A 76 -5.13 -6.56 25.78
C GLU A 76 -3.96 -7.47 25.35
N ILE A 77 -4.24 -8.70 24.91
CA ILE A 77 -3.24 -9.67 24.43
C ILE A 77 -2.54 -9.10 23.18
N LEU A 78 -3.29 -8.58 22.21
CA LEU A 78 -2.74 -8.01 20.99
C LEU A 78 -1.89 -6.76 21.28
N LEU A 79 -2.36 -5.85 22.12
CA LEU A 79 -1.61 -4.67 22.55
C LEU A 79 -0.33 -5.06 23.31
N GLY A 80 -0.39 -6.09 24.15
CA GLY A 80 0.76 -6.64 24.84
C GLY A 80 1.83 -7.19 23.88
N LEU A 81 1.40 -7.88 22.82
CA LEU A 81 2.29 -8.37 21.76
C LEU A 81 2.96 -7.18 21.02
N ILE A 82 2.18 -6.19 20.60
CA ILE A 82 2.71 -5.02 19.90
C ILE A 82 3.74 -4.28 20.74
N LYS A 83 3.49 -4.10 22.04
CA LYS A 83 4.45 -3.48 22.98
C LYS A 83 5.76 -4.27 23.07
N LYS A 84 5.70 -5.62 23.07
CA LYS A 84 6.89 -6.47 23.03
C LYS A 84 7.67 -6.28 21.72
N LEU A 85 6.98 -6.27 20.58
CA LEU A 85 7.60 -6.04 19.26
C LEU A 85 8.20 -4.65 19.12
N ASN A 86 7.58 -3.64 19.69
CA ASN A 86 8.11 -2.28 19.74
C ASN A 86 9.47 -2.23 20.45
N ASN A 87 9.63 -3.01 21.52
CA ASN A 87 10.86 -3.04 22.34
C ASN A 87 11.90 -4.04 21.81
N ASP A 88 11.55 -4.95 20.91
CA ASP A 88 12.47 -5.92 20.33
C ASP A 88 13.41 -5.25 19.32
N LYS A 89 14.70 -5.19 19.65
CA LYS A 89 15.74 -4.61 18.79
C LYS A 89 15.99 -5.39 17.50
N SER A 90 15.57 -6.65 17.43
CA SER A 90 15.71 -7.48 16.23
C SER A 90 14.56 -7.27 15.23
N ILE A 91 13.50 -6.57 15.64
CA ILE A 91 12.35 -6.23 14.81
C ILE A 91 12.44 -4.74 14.41
N HIS A 92 12.52 -4.51 13.13
CA HIS A 92 12.68 -3.18 12.53
C HIS A 92 11.40 -2.67 11.87
N GLY A 93 10.47 -3.59 11.55
CA GLY A 93 9.15 -3.29 11.02
C GLY A 93 8.09 -4.17 11.66
N ILE A 94 6.91 -3.58 11.90
CA ILE A 94 5.73 -4.25 12.44
C ILE A 94 4.58 -4.00 11.49
N LEU A 95 3.86 -5.06 11.14
CA LEU A 95 2.67 -5.04 10.31
C LEU A 95 1.58 -5.82 11.03
N VAL A 96 0.45 -5.17 11.28
CA VAL A 96 -0.77 -5.83 11.74
C VAL A 96 -1.71 -5.95 10.55
N GLN A 97 -1.96 -7.19 10.11
CA GLN A 97 -2.76 -7.43 8.91
C GLN A 97 -4.22 -7.06 9.12
N LEU A 98 -4.73 -6.15 8.29
CA LEU A 98 -6.13 -5.76 8.24
C LEU A 98 -6.92 -6.63 7.24
N PRO A 99 -8.23 -6.81 7.45
CA PRO A 99 -9.04 -6.27 8.56
C PRO A 99 -8.83 -7.05 9.86
N LEU A 100 -9.11 -6.41 10.99
CA LEU A 100 -9.17 -7.05 12.30
C LEU A 100 -10.61 -7.54 12.63
N PRO A 101 -10.77 -8.53 13.54
CA PRO A 101 -12.05 -8.88 14.12
C PRO A 101 -12.76 -7.66 14.72
N LYS A 102 -14.08 -7.60 14.60
CA LYS A 102 -14.90 -6.41 14.96
C LYS A 102 -14.84 -5.97 16.42
N HIS A 103 -14.45 -6.87 17.32
CA HIS A 103 -14.33 -6.56 18.75
C HIS A 103 -13.03 -5.83 19.11
N LEU A 104 -12.09 -5.74 18.19
CA LEU A 104 -10.81 -5.04 18.35
C LEU A 104 -10.89 -3.61 17.81
N ASN A 105 -10.32 -2.67 18.56
CA ASN A 105 -10.22 -1.28 18.14
C ASN A 105 -9.02 -1.11 17.20
N GLU A 106 -9.26 -1.08 15.90
CA GLU A 106 -8.24 -0.97 14.85
C GLU A 106 -7.37 0.29 15.03
N ASP A 107 -7.99 1.44 15.32
CA ASP A 107 -7.26 2.70 15.48
C ASP A 107 -6.32 2.66 16.70
N LEU A 108 -6.76 2.09 17.82
CA LEU A 108 -5.93 1.92 19.01
C LEU A 108 -4.75 0.99 18.74
N ILE A 109 -5.00 -0.11 18.06
CA ILE A 109 -3.98 -1.12 17.73
C ILE A 109 -2.92 -0.52 16.81
N ILE A 110 -3.32 0.13 15.72
CA ILE A 110 -2.40 0.79 14.78
C ILE A 110 -1.58 1.87 15.50
N ASN A 111 -2.22 2.70 16.30
CA ASN A 111 -1.54 3.79 17.02
C ASN A 111 -0.70 3.31 18.22
N THR A 112 -0.73 2.03 18.57
CA THR A 112 0.17 1.43 19.55
C THR A 112 1.50 0.98 18.93
N ILE A 113 1.56 0.80 17.61
CA ILE A 113 2.80 0.50 16.90
C ILE A 113 3.72 1.73 17.00
N ASN A 114 5.02 1.51 17.27
CA ASN A 114 5.99 2.61 17.19
C ASN A 114 6.01 3.18 15.76
N PRO A 115 5.78 4.50 15.56
CA PRO A 115 5.75 5.10 14.22
C PRO A 115 6.97 4.79 13.36
N GLY A 116 8.15 4.63 13.97
CA GLY A 116 9.39 4.26 13.27
C GLY A 116 9.44 2.78 12.85
N LYS A 117 8.52 1.94 13.33
CA LYS A 117 8.37 0.53 12.96
C LYS A 117 7.07 0.23 12.21
N ASP A 118 6.18 1.21 12.05
CA ASP A 118 4.91 1.10 11.31
C ASP A 118 5.18 1.06 9.80
N VAL A 119 5.45 -0.13 9.27
CA VAL A 119 5.81 -0.29 7.85
C VAL A 119 4.63 -0.14 6.88
N ASP A 120 3.40 -0.18 7.37
CA ASP A 120 2.21 0.12 6.57
C ASP A 120 1.90 1.63 6.49
N GLY A 121 2.53 2.45 7.37
CA GLY A 121 2.35 3.90 7.37
C GLY A 121 0.95 4.36 7.80
N PHE A 122 0.24 3.57 8.61
CA PHE A 122 -1.13 3.86 9.06
C PHE A 122 -1.19 4.59 10.38
N HIS A 123 -0.10 4.60 11.17
CA HIS A 123 -0.02 5.35 12.41
C HIS A 123 -0.28 6.83 12.14
N ILE A 124 -1.06 7.49 13.00
CA ILE A 124 -1.47 8.90 12.82
C ILE A 124 -0.29 9.85 12.60
N SER A 125 0.86 9.59 13.23
CA SER A 125 2.08 10.38 13.00
C SER A 125 2.59 10.25 11.58
N ASN A 126 2.62 9.03 11.00
CA ASN A 126 3.06 8.81 9.62
C ASN A 126 2.07 9.41 8.62
N VAL A 127 0.77 9.30 8.88
CA VAL A 127 -0.28 9.94 8.08
C VAL A 127 -0.13 11.46 8.10
N GLY A 128 0.13 12.06 9.28
CA GLY A 128 0.36 13.50 9.41
C GLY A 128 1.61 13.98 8.68
N LEU A 129 2.73 13.25 8.81
CA LEU A 129 3.98 13.54 8.11
C LEU A 129 3.79 13.46 6.58
N LEU A 130 3.12 12.40 6.08
CA LEU A 130 2.80 12.28 4.65
C LEU A 130 1.95 13.45 4.16
N GLY A 131 0.91 13.81 4.94
CA GLY A 131 0.01 14.92 4.61
C GLY A 131 0.70 16.29 4.55
N THR A 132 1.80 16.46 5.29
CA THR A 132 2.61 17.69 5.32
C THR A 132 3.87 17.62 4.44
N GLY A 133 4.01 16.57 3.61
CA GLY A 133 5.14 16.39 2.70
C GLY A 133 6.47 16.06 3.39
N GLN A 134 6.42 15.61 4.64
CA GLN A 134 7.61 15.22 5.40
C GLN A 134 7.94 13.74 5.19
N LYS A 135 9.19 13.36 5.49
CA LYS A 135 9.63 11.96 5.41
C LYS A 135 8.88 11.12 6.44
N SER A 136 8.21 10.08 5.98
CA SER A 136 7.41 9.16 6.80
C SER A 136 7.50 7.73 6.27
N MET A 137 6.99 6.78 7.04
CA MET A 137 6.53 5.51 6.48
C MET A 137 5.29 5.78 5.65
N VAL A 138 5.21 5.18 4.47
CA VAL A 138 4.15 5.43 3.49
C VAL A 138 3.44 4.11 3.19
N PRO A 139 2.11 4.10 3.12
CA PRO A 139 1.36 2.90 2.76
C PRO A 139 1.87 2.24 1.48
N CYS A 140 2.14 0.93 1.56
CA CYS A 140 2.87 0.20 0.51
C CYS A 140 2.13 0.19 -0.82
N THR A 141 0.81 0.03 -0.82
CA THR A 141 0.00 -0.01 -2.06
C THR A 141 0.03 1.33 -2.80
N PRO A 142 -0.28 2.48 -2.19
CA PRO A 142 -0.13 3.78 -2.85
C PRO A 142 1.29 4.07 -3.31
N LEU A 143 2.29 3.73 -2.50
CA LEU A 143 3.69 3.92 -2.88
C LEU A 143 4.08 3.07 -4.10
N GLY A 144 3.61 1.83 -4.17
CA GLY A 144 3.80 0.96 -5.33
C GLY A 144 3.16 1.54 -6.58
N CYS A 145 1.91 2.03 -6.47
CA CYS A 145 1.21 2.70 -7.58
C CYS A 145 1.98 3.94 -8.05
N LEU A 146 2.46 4.78 -7.13
CA LEU A 146 3.26 5.95 -7.49
C LEU A 146 4.55 5.56 -8.21
N LYS A 147 5.26 4.51 -7.73
CA LYS A 147 6.49 4.04 -8.38
C LYS A 147 6.26 3.58 -9.82
N LEU A 148 5.15 2.88 -10.08
CA LEU A 148 4.77 2.47 -11.44
C LEU A 148 4.43 3.68 -12.32
N LEU A 149 3.74 4.68 -11.79
CA LEU A 149 3.47 5.93 -12.52
C LEU A 149 4.76 6.70 -12.82
N LYS A 150 5.66 6.81 -11.86
CA LYS A 150 6.96 7.48 -12.06
C LYS A 150 7.81 6.78 -13.11
N ASP A 151 7.82 5.48 -13.13
CA ASP A 151 8.50 4.69 -14.17
C ASP A 151 7.89 4.96 -15.55
N HIS A 152 6.56 4.90 -15.66
CA HIS A 152 5.82 5.14 -16.90
C HIS A 152 6.00 6.57 -17.45
N TYR A 153 6.04 7.57 -16.58
CA TYR A 153 6.18 8.99 -16.95
C TYR A 153 7.63 9.51 -16.88
N ASN A 154 8.63 8.64 -16.82
CA ASN A 154 10.05 9.03 -16.71
C ASN A 154 10.29 10.01 -15.55
N ASN A 155 9.68 9.78 -14.40
CA ASN A 155 9.71 10.62 -13.19
C ASN A 155 9.12 12.04 -13.36
N ASN A 156 8.31 12.30 -14.36
CA ASN A 156 7.70 13.60 -14.59
C ASN A 156 6.16 13.51 -14.56
N LEU A 157 5.55 13.82 -13.41
CA LEU A 157 4.10 13.88 -13.23
C LEU A 157 3.59 15.32 -13.06
N VAL A 158 4.46 16.31 -13.19
CA VAL A 158 4.15 17.72 -12.94
C VAL A 158 3.00 18.21 -13.82
N GLY A 159 2.00 18.80 -13.20
CA GLY A 159 0.85 19.41 -13.89
C GLY A 159 -0.19 18.42 -14.41
N LEU A 160 0.01 17.11 -14.26
CA LEU A 160 -1.01 16.12 -14.65
C LEU A 160 -2.23 16.19 -13.74
N ASN A 161 -3.41 16.04 -14.35
CA ASN A 161 -4.67 15.90 -13.60
C ASN A 161 -4.87 14.45 -13.17
N ALA A 162 -4.86 14.20 -11.87
CA ALA A 162 -5.03 12.88 -11.30
C ALA A 162 -6.37 12.77 -10.55
N VAL A 163 -7.13 11.73 -10.85
CA VAL A 163 -8.36 11.40 -10.12
C VAL A 163 -8.18 10.09 -9.36
N VAL A 164 -8.33 10.15 -8.06
CA VAL A 164 -8.33 8.98 -7.18
C VAL A 164 -9.78 8.63 -6.83
N VAL A 165 -10.29 7.54 -7.37
CA VAL A 165 -11.63 7.03 -7.09
C VAL A 165 -11.55 6.10 -5.88
N GLY A 166 -11.95 6.62 -4.72
CA GLY A 166 -11.83 5.99 -3.41
C GLY A 166 -11.16 6.92 -2.40
N ARG A 167 -11.57 6.82 -1.11
CA ARG A 167 -11.06 7.69 -0.04
C ARG A 167 -10.75 6.95 1.26
N SER A 168 -10.33 5.69 1.13
CA SER A 168 -9.89 4.89 2.29
C SER A 168 -8.62 5.48 2.91
N ASN A 169 -8.44 5.26 4.20
CA ASN A 169 -7.22 5.68 4.91
C ASN A 169 -5.99 4.89 4.43
N ILE A 170 -6.21 3.67 3.94
CA ILE A 170 -5.13 2.75 3.56
C ILE A 170 -4.66 2.92 2.10
N VAL A 171 -5.50 3.47 1.20
CA VAL A 171 -5.16 3.64 -0.23
C VAL A 171 -5.52 5.02 -0.76
N GLY A 172 -6.80 5.40 -0.75
CA GLY A 172 -7.28 6.58 -1.48
C GLY A 172 -6.66 7.88 -1.02
N LYS A 173 -6.70 8.16 0.29
CA LYS A 173 -6.12 9.38 0.86
C LYS A 173 -4.60 9.43 0.69
N PRO A 174 -3.82 8.39 1.08
CA PRO A 174 -2.37 8.42 0.89
C PRO A 174 -1.96 8.48 -0.58
N MET A 175 -2.70 7.86 -1.51
CA MET A 175 -2.43 7.99 -2.94
C MET A 175 -2.58 9.43 -3.43
N ALA A 176 -3.62 10.12 -2.98
CA ALA A 176 -3.83 11.53 -3.32
C ALA A 176 -2.69 12.42 -2.77
N GLN A 177 -2.24 12.19 -1.54
CA GLN A 177 -1.12 12.93 -0.97
C GLN A 177 0.19 12.69 -1.73
N LEU A 178 0.45 11.45 -2.14
CA LEU A 178 1.63 11.13 -2.94
C LEU A 178 1.61 11.81 -4.31
N LEU A 179 0.47 11.80 -5.01
CA LEU A 179 0.32 12.48 -6.30
C LEU A 179 0.44 14.00 -6.17
N LEU A 180 -0.11 14.57 -5.09
CA LEU A 180 0.06 15.99 -4.78
C LEU A 180 1.54 16.33 -4.55
N GLY A 181 2.28 15.48 -3.85
CA GLY A 181 3.72 15.62 -3.64
C GLY A 181 4.54 15.59 -4.94
N GLU A 182 4.04 14.95 -5.99
CA GLU A 182 4.64 14.96 -7.34
C GLU A 182 4.11 16.10 -8.23
N SER A 183 3.46 17.09 -7.62
CA SER A 183 2.91 18.29 -8.31
C SER A 183 1.78 17.99 -9.31
N CYS A 184 1.01 16.93 -9.07
CA CYS A 184 -0.24 16.70 -9.78
C CYS A 184 -1.35 17.62 -9.26
N THR A 185 -2.31 17.97 -10.10
CA THR A 185 -3.63 18.47 -9.66
C THR A 185 -4.49 17.26 -9.29
N VAL A 186 -4.89 17.14 -8.02
CA VAL A 186 -5.52 15.90 -7.53
C VAL A 186 -6.98 16.11 -7.15
N THR A 187 -7.84 15.25 -7.67
CA THR A 187 -9.25 15.14 -7.26
C THR A 187 -9.48 13.80 -6.58
N ILE A 188 -10.00 13.81 -5.35
CA ILE A 188 -10.49 12.60 -4.67
C ILE A 188 -11.99 12.47 -4.94
N ALA A 189 -12.38 11.40 -5.61
CA ALA A 189 -13.76 11.07 -5.93
C ALA A 189 -14.26 9.88 -5.11
N HIS A 190 -15.55 9.83 -4.82
CA HIS A 190 -16.15 8.81 -3.95
C HIS A 190 -17.63 8.60 -4.26
N SER A 191 -18.31 7.70 -3.55
CA SER A 191 -19.72 7.33 -3.78
C SER A 191 -20.74 8.50 -3.67
N LYS A 192 -20.33 9.66 -3.16
CA LYS A 192 -21.17 10.87 -3.08
C LYS A 192 -20.75 11.92 -4.10
N THR A 193 -19.76 11.66 -4.93
CA THR A 193 -19.32 12.56 -5.99
C THR A 193 -20.40 12.63 -7.07
N LYS A 194 -20.83 13.85 -7.43
CA LYS A 194 -21.73 14.07 -8.55
C LYS A 194 -20.98 13.87 -9.86
N ASP A 195 -21.65 13.33 -10.85
CA ASP A 195 -21.12 13.14 -12.21
C ASP A 195 -19.72 12.50 -12.27
N LEU A 196 -19.53 11.44 -11.46
CA LEU A 196 -18.25 10.76 -11.27
C LEU A 196 -17.57 10.40 -12.61
N LYS A 197 -18.36 10.02 -13.62
CA LYS A 197 -17.86 9.72 -14.96
C LYS A 197 -17.20 10.95 -15.61
N GLN A 198 -17.78 12.12 -15.50
CA GLN A 198 -17.21 13.37 -16.06
C GLN A 198 -15.91 13.74 -15.34
N VAL A 199 -15.86 13.52 -14.02
CA VAL A 199 -14.65 13.75 -13.23
C VAL A 199 -13.50 12.87 -13.74
N THR A 200 -13.76 11.58 -13.98
CA THR A 200 -12.72 10.66 -14.48
C THR A 200 -12.31 10.93 -15.93
N LEU A 201 -13.24 11.36 -16.78
CA LEU A 201 -12.95 11.74 -18.18
C LEU A 201 -12.01 12.94 -18.31
N ALA A 202 -11.92 13.81 -17.31
CA ALA A 202 -11.00 14.95 -17.31
C ALA A 202 -9.55 14.56 -16.92
N ALA A 203 -9.33 13.35 -16.38
CA ALA A 203 -8.07 12.96 -15.79
C ALA A 203 -7.03 12.45 -16.79
N ASP A 204 -5.75 12.78 -16.56
CA ASP A 204 -4.59 12.16 -17.21
C ASP A 204 -4.24 10.85 -16.52
N ILE A 205 -4.47 10.79 -15.21
CA ILE A 205 -4.24 9.60 -14.36
C ILE A 205 -5.54 9.28 -13.61
N VAL A 206 -6.01 8.04 -13.72
CA VAL A 206 -7.13 7.53 -12.93
C VAL A 206 -6.65 6.39 -12.04
N VAL A 207 -6.79 6.56 -10.72
CA VAL A 207 -6.51 5.50 -9.75
C VAL A 207 -7.84 4.96 -9.22
N ALA A 208 -8.20 3.74 -9.60
CA ALA A 208 -9.43 3.07 -9.16
C ALA A 208 -9.17 2.26 -7.88
N ALA A 209 -9.61 2.78 -6.73
CA ALA A 209 -9.36 2.22 -5.40
C ALA A 209 -10.65 2.00 -4.59
N VAL A 210 -11.67 1.38 -5.22
CA VAL A 210 -13.02 1.20 -4.62
C VAL A 210 -13.39 -0.24 -4.34
N GLY A 211 -12.56 -1.22 -4.73
CA GLY A 211 -12.85 -2.65 -4.53
C GLY A 211 -14.09 -3.17 -5.28
N ARG A 212 -14.57 -2.45 -6.30
CA ARG A 212 -15.70 -2.85 -7.15
C ARG A 212 -15.21 -3.19 -8.55
N ALA A 213 -15.37 -4.45 -8.92
CA ALA A 213 -15.07 -4.91 -10.27
C ALA A 213 -15.94 -4.16 -11.29
N GLU A 214 -15.38 -3.93 -12.47
CA GLU A 214 -16.10 -3.41 -13.65
C GLU A 214 -16.83 -2.06 -13.45
N MET A 215 -16.55 -1.35 -12.36
CA MET A 215 -17.18 -0.04 -12.09
C MET A 215 -16.73 1.04 -13.07
N ILE A 216 -15.48 1.01 -13.49
CA ILE A 216 -14.89 1.95 -14.43
C ILE A 216 -14.57 1.20 -15.72
N ASP A 217 -15.25 1.56 -16.79
CA ASP A 217 -15.05 1.01 -18.13
C ASP A 217 -14.35 2.03 -19.07
N SER A 218 -14.15 1.65 -20.32
CA SER A 218 -13.48 2.49 -21.32
C SER A 218 -14.21 3.82 -21.60
N THR A 219 -15.51 3.91 -21.32
CA THR A 219 -16.29 5.13 -21.53
C THR A 219 -16.07 6.19 -20.41
N TRP A 220 -15.35 5.81 -19.34
CA TRP A 220 -15.00 6.69 -18.22
C TRP A 220 -13.60 7.28 -18.35
N ILE A 221 -12.82 6.80 -19.31
CA ILE A 221 -11.40 7.12 -19.44
C ILE A 221 -11.16 7.87 -20.73
N LYS A 222 -10.53 9.04 -20.65
CA LYS A 222 -10.14 9.75 -21.86
C LYS A 222 -9.01 9.02 -22.58
N ARG A 223 -8.94 9.20 -23.89
CA ARG A 223 -7.86 8.65 -24.71
C ARG A 223 -6.51 9.18 -24.23
N GLY A 224 -5.56 8.28 -24.02
CA GLY A 224 -4.20 8.62 -23.55
C GLY A 224 -4.04 8.69 -22.04
N ALA A 225 -5.12 8.56 -21.25
CA ALA A 225 -4.99 8.50 -19.81
C ALA A 225 -4.37 7.20 -19.31
N THR A 226 -3.63 7.29 -18.22
CA THR A 226 -3.07 6.14 -17.50
C THR A 226 -4.03 5.69 -16.41
N VAL A 227 -4.28 4.39 -16.30
CA VAL A 227 -5.18 3.81 -15.30
C VAL A 227 -4.38 2.88 -14.39
N ILE A 228 -4.48 3.11 -13.10
CA ILE A 228 -4.01 2.19 -12.05
C ILE A 228 -5.23 1.62 -11.34
N ALA A 229 -5.37 0.32 -11.34
CA ALA A 229 -6.43 -0.34 -10.61
C ALA A 229 -5.89 -1.01 -9.36
N VAL A 230 -6.46 -0.64 -8.22
CA VAL A 230 -6.14 -1.18 -6.91
C VAL A 230 -7.31 -2.06 -6.48
N SER A 231 -7.31 -3.34 -6.86
CA SER A 231 -8.34 -4.29 -6.47
C SER A 231 -7.86 -5.73 -6.61
N TYR A 232 -8.43 -6.62 -5.81
CA TYR A 232 -8.22 -8.08 -5.89
C TYR A 232 -9.07 -8.76 -6.95
N THR A 233 -10.05 -8.09 -7.49
CA THR A 233 -10.93 -8.61 -8.52
C THR A 233 -10.36 -8.29 -9.89
N HIS A 234 -10.36 -9.27 -10.78
CA HIS A 234 -9.95 -9.11 -12.15
C HIS A 234 -10.67 -7.94 -12.79
N LEU A 235 -9.91 -6.93 -13.21
CA LEU A 235 -10.42 -5.89 -14.08
C LEU A 235 -10.57 -6.48 -15.47
N THR A 236 -11.79 -6.75 -15.86
CA THR A 236 -12.14 -6.94 -17.26
C THR A 236 -12.41 -5.57 -17.88
N LEU A 237 -11.36 -4.76 -18.04
CA LEU A 237 -11.42 -3.77 -19.10
C LEU A 237 -11.27 -4.52 -20.43
N PRO A 238 -11.97 -4.13 -21.51
CA PRO A 238 -11.84 -4.77 -22.82
C PRO A 238 -10.45 -4.64 -23.44
N THR A 239 -9.53 -4.04 -22.74
CA THR A 239 -8.10 -3.99 -23.01
C THR A 239 -7.40 -4.91 -22.01
N LYS A 240 -6.98 -6.07 -22.50
CA LYS A 240 -6.22 -7.11 -21.83
C LYS A 240 -5.38 -6.59 -20.65
N ARG A 241 -5.72 -7.06 -19.42
CA ARG A 241 -4.90 -7.07 -18.20
C ARG A 241 -4.11 -5.79 -17.90
N ILE A 242 -4.72 -4.92 -17.12
CA ILE A 242 -4.01 -3.96 -16.29
C ILE A 242 -3.83 -4.62 -14.92
N VAL A 243 -2.61 -4.72 -14.45
CA VAL A 243 -2.27 -5.23 -13.12
C VAL A 243 -2.59 -4.20 -12.08
#